data_26e8a8292a0a66a91c50fdee3aba4a09
#
_entry.id   26e8a8292a0a66a91c50fdee3aba4a09
#
_cell.length_a   1.000
_cell.length_b   1.000
_cell.length_c   1.000
_cell.angle_alpha   90.00
_cell.angle_beta   90.00
_cell.angle_gamma   90.00
#
_symmetry.space_group_name_H-M   'P 1'
#
loop_
_entity.id
_entity.type
_entity.pdbx_description
1 polymer ?
#
loop_
_entity_poly.entity_id
_entity_poly.type
_entity_poly.pdbx_seq_one_letter_code
_entity_poly.pdbx_strand_id
1 'polypeptide(L)'
;SNIDYANRIPRGARYARNGSVKRVVFEDNLIKAKVQGSRVRPYNVTIIISKFSEKEIELLIDSILDKPSVVSQLLNMTLSPAVLDIANEVHLKVFPSSWRDLGMHCDCPDWAVPCKHIAAVIYMIGLEIDNNPFLVFQLHGVDILGELKKRGIGIDEKRNITIPKWQDALSLVLPSSITDKELDERPHIP
;
A
#
# COMPACT_ATOMS: atom_id res chain seq x y z
N SER A 1 34.53 -1.67 -7.18
CA SER A 1 34.39 -1.75 -5.70
C SER A 1 33.07 -2.39 -5.36
N ASN A 2 33.09 -3.58 -4.72
CA ASN A 2 31.86 -4.24 -4.26
C ASN A 2 31.23 -3.40 -3.15
N ILE A 3 30.01 -2.92 -3.38
CA ILE A 3 29.20 -2.26 -2.35
C ILE A 3 28.73 -3.34 -1.37
N ASP A 4 29.09 -3.18 -0.09
CA ASP A 4 28.67 -4.11 0.97
C ASP A 4 27.18 -3.86 1.35
N TYR A 5 26.28 -4.44 0.55
CA TYR A 5 24.85 -4.39 0.81
C TYR A 5 24.45 -5.20 2.06
N ALA A 6 25.19 -6.27 2.39
CA ALA A 6 24.89 -7.14 3.52
C ALA A 6 24.90 -6.41 4.85
N ASN A 7 25.75 -5.39 5.01
CA ASN A 7 25.78 -4.55 6.21
C ASN A 7 24.86 -3.32 6.13
N ARG A 8 24.59 -2.80 4.91
CA ARG A 8 23.84 -1.56 4.73
C ARG A 8 22.34 -1.74 4.91
N ILE A 9 21.78 -2.81 4.34
CA ILE A 9 20.35 -3.08 4.39
C ILE A 9 19.86 -3.33 5.83
N PRO A 10 20.49 -4.21 6.65
CA PRO A 10 20.10 -4.37 8.07
C PRO A 10 20.20 -3.08 8.89
N ARG A 11 21.20 -2.24 8.61
CA ARG A 11 21.33 -0.92 9.27
C ARG A 11 20.18 0.01 8.87
N GLY A 12 19.75 -0.02 7.61
CA GLY A 12 18.56 0.70 7.13
C GLY A 12 17.28 0.26 7.87
N ALA A 13 17.05 -1.04 7.97
CA ALA A 13 15.92 -1.61 8.71
C ALA A 13 15.89 -1.15 10.19
N ARG A 14 17.07 -1.07 10.84
CA ARG A 14 17.18 -0.55 12.20
C ARG A 14 16.82 0.94 12.28
N TYR A 15 17.27 1.77 11.32
CA TYR A 15 16.96 3.20 11.24
C TYR A 15 15.46 3.43 11.01
N ALA A 16 14.80 2.60 10.22
CA ALA A 16 13.35 2.65 10.03
C ALA A 16 12.60 2.40 11.35
N ARG A 17 13.00 1.34 12.10
CA ARG A 17 12.33 0.92 13.33
C ARG A 17 12.60 1.79 14.55
N ASN A 18 13.76 2.44 14.65
CA ASN A 18 14.14 3.23 15.82
C ASN A 18 13.72 4.70 15.76
N GLY A 19 12.88 5.09 14.79
CA GLY A 19 12.39 6.45 14.64
C GLY A 19 13.42 7.43 14.07
N SER A 20 14.50 6.94 13.43
CA SER A 20 15.46 7.82 12.73
C SER A 20 14.85 8.46 11.49
N VAL A 21 13.88 7.84 10.85
CA VAL A 21 13.10 8.45 9.77
C VAL A 21 12.07 9.40 10.39
N LYS A 22 12.28 10.71 10.21
CA LYS A 22 11.48 11.76 10.86
C LYS A 22 10.26 12.15 10.06
N ARG A 23 10.35 12.07 8.73
CA ARG A 23 9.28 12.44 7.82
C ARG A 23 9.47 11.71 6.50
N VAL A 24 8.39 11.16 5.97
CA VAL A 24 8.30 10.69 4.59
C VAL A 24 7.11 11.40 3.93
N VAL A 25 7.30 11.88 2.72
CA VAL A 25 6.28 12.56 1.92
C VAL A 25 6.27 11.92 0.55
N PHE A 26 5.10 11.52 0.11
CA PHE A 26 4.84 10.98 -1.22
C PHE A 26 4.27 12.11 -2.09
N GLU A 27 4.98 12.46 -3.14
CA GLU A 27 4.58 13.48 -4.12
C GLU A 27 4.59 12.80 -5.49
N ASP A 28 3.46 12.20 -5.85
CA ASP A 28 3.35 11.41 -7.07
C ASP A 28 4.41 10.27 -7.10
N ASN A 29 5.29 10.21 -8.09
CA ASN A 29 6.37 9.21 -8.18
C ASN A 29 7.64 9.59 -7.41
N LEU A 30 7.63 10.70 -6.69
CA LEU A 30 8.74 11.24 -5.94
C LEU A 30 8.51 11.06 -4.43
N ILE A 31 9.43 10.39 -3.76
CA ILE A 31 9.40 10.20 -2.32
C ILE A 31 10.53 11.03 -1.71
N LYS A 32 10.17 11.95 -0.81
CA LYS A 32 11.11 12.78 -0.05
C LYS A 32 11.08 12.38 1.41
N ALA A 33 12.25 12.24 2.03
CA ALA A 33 12.33 11.89 3.44
C ALA A 33 13.42 12.66 4.17
N LYS A 34 13.22 12.81 5.49
CA LYS A 34 14.20 13.32 6.44
C LYS A 34 14.64 12.19 7.36
N VAL A 35 15.94 11.87 7.35
CA VAL A 35 16.48 10.77 8.15
C VAL A 35 17.57 11.29 9.08
N GLN A 36 17.37 11.12 10.39
CA GLN A 36 18.36 11.49 11.39
C GLN A 36 19.53 10.51 11.36
N GLY A 37 20.70 11.03 11.14
CA GLY A 37 21.95 10.29 11.22
C GLY A 37 22.88 10.88 12.28
N SER A 38 24.17 10.85 12.06
CA SER A 38 25.19 11.32 13.00
C SER A 38 25.31 12.83 13.11
N ARG A 39 24.90 13.59 12.08
CA ARG A 39 24.92 15.06 12.11
C ARG A 39 23.68 15.63 12.81
N VAL A 40 23.78 16.88 13.31
CA VAL A 40 22.69 17.58 13.99
C VAL A 40 21.46 17.73 13.08
N ARG A 41 21.65 18.11 11.82
CA ARG A 41 20.55 18.22 10.85
C ARG A 41 20.28 16.86 10.19
N PRO A 42 19.01 16.44 10.07
CA PRO A 42 18.66 15.23 9.33
C PRO A 42 19.15 15.27 7.88
N TYR A 43 19.45 14.10 7.32
CA TYR A 43 19.77 13.93 5.91
C TYR A 43 18.51 13.99 5.07
N ASN A 44 18.63 14.59 3.88
CA ASN A 44 17.56 14.56 2.88
C ASN A 44 17.77 13.34 2.00
N VAL A 45 16.72 12.55 1.89
CA VAL A 45 16.65 11.39 1.01
C VAL A 45 15.57 11.64 -0.03
N THR A 46 15.89 11.31 -1.28
CA THR A 46 14.97 11.38 -2.41
C THR A 46 14.99 10.04 -3.12
N ILE A 47 13.80 9.49 -3.41
CA ILE A 47 13.61 8.29 -4.22
C ILE A 47 12.61 8.62 -5.32
N ILE A 48 12.94 8.22 -6.54
CA ILE A 48 12.11 8.43 -7.72
C ILE A 48 11.79 7.06 -8.31
N ILE A 49 10.51 6.80 -8.54
CA ILE A 49 10.00 5.59 -9.19
C ILE A 49 9.58 5.96 -10.62
N SER A 50 9.89 5.11 -11.58
CA SER A 50 9.50 5.35 -12.97
C SER A 50 8.00 5.26 -13.14
N LYS A 51 7.38 6.27 -13.75
CA LYS A 51 5.96 6.23 -14.10
C LYS A 51 5.72 5.30 -15.27
N PHE A 52 4.55 4.70 -15.29
CA PHE A 52 4.04 4.04 -16.49
C PHE A 52 3.57 5.08 -17.50
N SER A 53 3.73 4.79 -18.78
CA SER A 53 3.18 5.58 -19.86
C SER A 53 1.66 5.41 -19.95
N GLU A 54 0.98 6.35 -20.59
CA GLU A 54 -0.47 6.26 -20.81
C GLU A 54 -0.89 4.94 -21.49
N LYS A 55 -0.12 4.48 -22.47
CA LYS A 55 -0.37 3.20 -23.15
C LYS A 55 -0.23 2.00 -22.23
N GLU A 56 0.75 2.01 -21.32
CA GLU A 56 0.94 0.96 -20.34
C GLU A 56 -0.20 0.95 -19.32
N ILE A 57 -0.67 2.13 -18.91
CA ILE A 57 -1.82 2.26 -18.02
C ILE A 57 -3.09 1.74 -18.70
N GLU A 58 -3.35 2.13 -19.94
CA GLU A 58 -4.49 1.64 -20.73
C GLU A 58 -4.47 0.11 -20.81
N LEU A 59 -3.33 -0.47 -21.20
CA LEU A 59 -3.16 -1.93 -21.30
C LEU A 59 -3.41 -2.65 -19.99
N LEU A 60 -2.89 -2.12 -18.88
CA LEU A 60 -3.11 -2.67 -17.54
C LEU A 60 -4.60 -2.67 -17.18
N ILE A 61 -5.26 -1.53 -17.38
CA ILE A 61 -6.66 -1.38 -17.01
C ILE A 61 -7.57 -2.25 -17.88
N ASP A 62 -7.33 -2.31 -19.19
CA ASP A 62 -8.10 -3.17 -20.09
C ASP A 62 -7.96 -4.65 -19.69
N SER A 63 -6.74 -5.09 -19.37
CA SER A 63 -6.49 -6.45 -18.88
C SER A 63 -7.14 -6.75 -17.51
N ILE A 64 -7.29 -5.74 -16.66
CA ILE A 64 -8.05 -5.85 -15.40
C ILE A 64 -9.55 -6.00 -15.70
N LEU A 65 -10.08 -5.24 -16.66
CA LEU A 65 -11.49 -5.27 -17.05
C LEU A 65 -11.93 -6.64 -17.62
N ASP A 66 -11.02 -7.35 -18.26
CA ASP A 66 -11.25 -8.71 -18.73
C ASP A 66 -11.42 -9.75 -17.61
N LYS A 67 -11.15 -9.36 -16.35
CA LYS A 67 -11.24 -10.24 -15.17
C LYS A 67 -12.26 -9.69 -14.13
N PRO A 68 -13.58 -9.92 -14.29
CA PRO A 68 -14.62 -9.33 -13.43
C PRO A 68 -14.44 -9.60 -11.94
N SER A 69 -13.86 -10.75 -11.56
CA SER A 69 -13.55 -11.06 -10.16
C SER A 69 -12.51 -10.11 -9.56
N VAL A 70 -11.52 -9.70 -10.34
CA VAL A 70 -10.49 -8.73 -9.93
C VAL A 70 -11.10 -7.34 -9.80
N VAL A 71 -11.93 -6.96 -10.77
CA VAL A 71 -12.67 -5.68 -10.71
C VAL A 71 -13.51 -5.59 -9.44
N SER A 72 -14.26 -6.68 -9.10
CA SER A 72 -15.06 -6.73 -7.88
C SER A 72 -14.22 -6.54 -6.61
N GLN A 73 -13.04 -7.17 -6.54
CA GLN A 73 -12.13 -7.02 -5.41
C GLN A 73 -11.60 -5.58 -5.29
N LEU A 74 -11.20 -4.97 -6.41
CA LEU A 74 -10.74 -3.58 -6.44
C LEU A 74 -11.82 -2.60 -5.97
N LEU A 75 -13.08 -2.78 -6.41
CA LEU A 75 -14.21 -1.97 -5.96
C LEU A 75 -14.50 -2.14 -4.45
N ASN A 76 -14.12 -3.27 -3.86
CA ASN A 76 -14.14 -3.50 -2.42
C ASN A 76 -12.85 -3.08 -1.71
N MET A 77 -12.04 -2.21 -2.32
CA MET A 77 -10.78 -1.69 -1.77
C MET A 77 -9.76 -2.78 -1.45
N THR A 78 -9.84 -3.91 -2.15
CA THR A 78 -8.92 -5.04 -1.97
C THR A 78 -8.03 -5.18 -3.21
N LEU A 79 -6.73 -4.96 -3.04
CA LEU A 79 -5.75 -5.22 -4.10
C LEU A 79 -5.38 -6.70 -4.09
N SER A 80 -5.98 -7.45 -5.01
CA SER A 80 -5.69 -8.87 -5.21
C SER A 80 -4.28 -9.08 -5.78
N PRO A 81 -3.55 -10.12 -5.38
CA PRO A 81 -2.32 -10.54 -6.04
C PRO A 81 -2.48 -10.73 -7.56
N ALA A 82 -3.68 -11.12 -8.02
CA ALA A 82 -3.97 -11.25 -9.44
C ALA A 82 -3.74 -9.95 -10.25
N VAL A 83 -3.79 -8.78 -9.62
CA VAL A 83 -3.45 -7.51 -10.31
C VAL A 83 -1.97 -7.45 -10.65
N LEU A 84 -1.10 -8.01 -9.78
CA LEU A 84 0.33 -8.11 -10.04
C LEU A 84 0.63 -9.12 -11.15
N ASP A 85 -0.12 -10.23 -11.19
CA ASP A 85 -0.01 -11.23 -12.26
C ASP A 85 -0.41 -10.61 -13.60
N ILE A 86 -1.51 -9.85 -13.65
CA ILE A 86 -1.93 -9.09 -14.85
C ILE A 86 -0.84 -8.10 -15.27
N ALA A 87 -0.29 -7.32 -14.33
CA ALA A 87 0.78 -6.38 -14.65
C ALA A 87 2.01 -7.10 -15.25
N ASN A 88 2.37 -8.28 -14.73
CA ASN A 88 3.45 -9.10 -15.27
C ASN A 88 3.13 -9.64 -16.66
N GLU A 89 1.89 -10.09 -16.91
CA GLU A 89 1.42 -10.56 -18.23
C GLU A 89 1.58 -9.46 -19.31
N VAL A 90 1.35 -8.21 -18.95
CA VAL A 90 1.53 -7.05 -19.84
C VAL A 90 2.93 -6.41 -19.71
N HIS A 91 3.88 -7.12 -19.11
CA HIS A 91 5.29 -6.72 -18.98
C HIS A 91 5.54 -5.43 -18.19
N LEU A 92 4.64 -5.04 -17.28
CA LEU A 92 4.82 -3.90 -16.39
C LEU A 92 5.66 -4.29 -15.17
N LYS A 93 6.70 -3.53 -14.92
CA LYS A 93 7.55 -3.72 -13.75
C LYS A 93 7.00 -2.92 -12.56
N VAL A 94 6.14 -3.54 -11.78
CA VAL A 94 5.55 -2.92 -10.57
C VAL A 94 6.55 -2.83 -9.42
N PHE A 95 7.42 -3.84 -9.27
CA PHE A 95 8.49 -3.83 -8.27
C PHE A 95 9.87 -3.75 -8.92
N PRO A 96 10.81 -3.01 -8.32
CA PRO A 96 12.18 -2.94 -8.83
C PRO A 96 12.85 -4.30 -8.70
N SER A 97 13.51 -4.77 -9.75
CA SER A 97 14.33 -5.98 -9.73
C SER A 97 15.77 -5.69 -9.32
N SER A 98 16.16 -4.44 -9.38
CA SER A 98 17.49 -3.97 -8.98
C SER A 98 17.46 -2.55 -8.44
N TRP A 99 18.50 -2.17 -7.69
CA TRP A 99 18.66 -0.79 -7.20
C TRP A 99 18.77 0.24 -8.33
N ARG A 100 19.11 -0.18 -9.53
CA ARG A 100 19.24 0.70 -10.71
C ARG A 100 17.89 1.12 -11.29
N ASP A 101 16.82 0.40 -10.93
CA ASP A 101 15.46 0.71 -11.37
C ASP A 101 14.88 1.92 -10.60
N LEU A 102 15.57 2.37 -9.55
CA LEU A 102 15.15 3.49 -8.72
C LEU A 102 16.13 4.66 -8.87
N GLY A 103 15.59 5.86 -9.07
CA GLY A 103 16.36 7.09 -8.90
C GLY A 103 16.53 7.35 -7.39
N MET A 104 17.77 7.31 -6.88
CA MET A 104 18.01 7.45 -5.45
C MET A 104 19.09 8.48 -5.16
N HIS A 105 18.81 9.38 -4.22
CA HIS A 105 19.77 10.37 -3.75
C HIS A 105 19.70 10.53 -2.23
N CYS A 106 20.86 10.78 -1.61
CA CYS A 106 21.00 11.15 -0.20
C CYS A 106 22.14 12.13 -0.03
N ASP A 107 21.94 13.20 0.73
CA ASP A 107 22.98 14.21 1.01
C ASP A 107 23.96 13.80 2.13
N CYS A 108 24.04 12.52 2.47
CA CYS A 108 25.01 12.00 3.41
C CYS A 108 26.41 11.83 2.76
N PRO A 109 27.47 11.79 3.57
CA PRO A 109 28.85 11.65 3.04
C PRO A 109 29.16 10.23 2.51
N ASP A 110 28.22 9.28 2.60
CA ASP A 110 28.40 7.94 2.09
C ASP A 110 28.20 7.93 0.57
N TRP A 111 29.23 7.58 -0.18
CA TRP A 111 29.19 7.56 -1.65
C TRP A 111 28.38 6.40 -2.24
N ALA A 112 28.10 5.37 -1.44
CA ALA A 112 27.40 4.19 -1.95
C ALA A 112 25.89 4.37 -1.97
N VAL A 113 25.25 3.92 -3.06
CA VAL A 113 23.81 3.93 -3.26
C VAL A 113 23.31 2.49 -3.44
N PRO A 114 22.34 2.04 -2.62
CA PRO A 114 21.75 2.75 -1.49
C PRO A 114 22.67 2.81 -0.26
N CYS A 115 22.73 3.96 0.40
CA CYS A 115 23.27 4.08 1.74
C CYS A 115 22.24 3.60 2.79
N LYS A 116 22.65 3.52 4.06
CA LYS A 116 21.73 3.12 5.15
C LYS A 116 20.49 4.01 5.30
N HIS A 117 20.59 5.32 4.95
CA HIS A 117 19.47 6.25 5.04
C HIS A 117 18.45 6.01 3.93
N ILE A 118 18.91 5.77 2.69
CA ILE A 118 18.06 5.36 1.58
C ILE A 118 17.38 4.02 1.92
N ALA A 119 18.15 3.03 2.40
CA ALA A 119 17.60 1.75 2.81
C ALA A 119 16.51 1.91 3.88
N ALA A 120 16.69 2.82 4.85
CA ALA A 120 15.65 3.09 5.85
C ALA A 120 14.36 3.63 5.23
N VAL A 121 14.46 4.53 4.25
CA VAL A 121 13.27 5.07 3.55
C VAL A 121 12.57 3.99 2.74
N ILE A 122 13.32 3.10 2.08
CA ILE A 122 12.74 1.96 1.35
C ILE A 122 11.94 1.05 2.27
N TYR A 123 12.43 0.77 3.49
CA TYR A 123 11.67 0.04 4.50
C TYR A 123 10.37 0.76 4.90
N MET A 124 10.41 2.10 5.03
CA MET A 124 9.19 2.87 5.33
C MET A 124 8.19 2.85 4.19
N ILE A 125 8.66 2.87 2.92
CA ILE A 125 7.81 2.73 1.74
C ILE A 125 7.12 1.34 1.77
N GLY A 126 7.87 0.28 2.07
CA GLY A 126 7.30 -1.07 2.20
C GLY A 126 6.20 -1.14 3.26
N LEU A 127 6.43 -0.57 4.45
CA LEU A 127 5.42 -0.50 5.51
C LEU A 127 4.17 0.31 5.08
N GLU A 128 4.35 1.37 4.30
CA GLU A 128 3.22 2.14 3.79
C GLU A 128 2.44 1.39 2.72
N ILE A 129 3.11 0.61 1.88
CA ILE A 129 2.46 -0.29 0.92
C ILE A 129 1.69 -1.41 1.65
N ASP A 130 2.22 -1.94 2.75
CA ASP A 130 1.50 -2.93 3.59
C ASP A 130 0.20 -2.35 4.17
N ASN A 131 0.20 -1.05 4.54
CA ASN A 131 -0.98 -0.35 5.02
C ASN A 131 -1.93 0.07 3.90
N ASN A 132 -1.39 0.48 2.75
CA ASN A 132 -2.13 0.90 1.57
C ASN A 132 -1.54 0.25 0.32
N PRO A 133 -1.95 -0.95 -0.06
CA PRO A 133 -1.40 -1.67 -1.22
C PRO A 133 -1.55 -0.91 -2.55
N PHE A 134 -2.56 -0.04 -2.70
CA PHE A 134 -2.74 0.76 -3.91
C PHE A 134 -1.60 1.77 -4.14
N LEU A 135 -0.86 2.11 -3.08
CA LEU A 135 0.27 3.03 -3.16
C LEU A 135 1.32 2.56 -4.18
N VAL A 136 1.52 1.25 -4.32
CA VAL A 136 2.49 0.72 -5.29
C VAL A 136 2.19 1.17 -6.73
N PHE A 137 0.91 1.21 -7.12
CA PHE A 137 0.49 1.69 -8.44
C PHE A 137 0.47 3.22 -8.51
N GLN A 138 0.05 3.89 -7.42
CA GLN A 138 0.06 5.36 -7.34
C GLN A 138 1.47 5.91 -7.55
N LEU A 139 2.50 5.25 -7.01
CA LEU A 139 3.91 5.61 -7.22
C LEU A 139 4.36 5.44 -8.68
N HIS A 140 3.66 4.65 -9.48
CA HIS A 140 3.84 4.56 -10.94
C HIS A 140 2.93 5.52 -11.72
N GLY A 141 2.20 6.40 -11.02
CA GLY A 141 1.27 7.36 -11.63
C GLY A 141 -0.10 6.76 -11.98
N VAL A 142 -0.45 5.60 -11.42
CA VAL A 142 -1.71 4.91 -11.72
C VAL A 142 -2.67 4.96 -10.53
N ASP A 143 -3.76 5.67 -10.70
CA ASP A 143 -4.95 5.55 -9.84
C ASP A 143 -5.91 4.52 -10.45
N ILE A 144 -5.73 3.24 -10.08
CA ILE A 144 -6.53 2.14 -10.63
C ILE A 144 -8.04 2.39 -10.47
N LEU A 145 -8.46 2.85 -9.29
CA LEU A 145 -9.88 3.08 -9.01
C LEU A 145 -10.42 4.26 -9.82
N GLY A 146 -9.65 5.34 -9.94
CA GLY A 146 -9.96 6.48 -10.81
C GLY A 146 -10.05 6.08 -12.27
N GLU A 147 -9.16 5.21 -12.76
CA GLU A 147 -9.19 4.69 -14.12
C GLU A 147 -10.42 3.81 -14.38
N LEU A 148 -10.81 2.94 -13.45
CA LEU A 148 -12.05 2.16 -13.55
C LEU A 148 -13.29 3.08 -13.58
N LYS A 149 -13.31 4.12 -12.75
CA LYS A 149 -14.39 5.12 -12.70
C LYS A 149 -14.52 5.88 -14.01
N LYS A 150 -13.41 6.26 -14.66
CA LYS A 150 -13.43 6.90 -16.00
C LYS A 150 -14.08 6.01 -17.07
N ARG A 151 -14.01 4.69 -16.92
CA ARG A 151 -14.64 3.68 -17.80
C ARG A 151 -16.06 3.31 -17.39
N GLY A 152 -16.67 4.06 -16.46
CA GLY A 152 -18.04 3.85 -16.00
C GLY A 152 -18.19 2.71 -15.00
N ILE A 153 -17.09 2.18 -14.49
CA ILE A 153 -17.07 1.14 -13.47
C ILE A 153 -16.80 1.77 -12.12
N GLY A 154 -17.82 1.82 -11.28
CA GLY A 154 -17.73 2.41 -9.94
C GLY A 154 -18.86 1.92 -9.06
N ILE A 155 -18.68 2.06 -7.76
CA ILE A 155 -19.79 1.93 -6.81
C ILE A 155 -20.61 3.20 -6.93
N ASP A 156 -21.90 3.08 -7.29
CA ASP A 156 -22.82 4.22 -7.22
C ASP A 156 -22.88 4.70 -5.76
N GLU A 157 -22.27 5.86 -5.49
CA GLU A 157 -22.34 6.50 -4.15
C GLU A 157 -23.78 6.80 -3.70
N LYS A 158 -24.76 6.63 -4.60
CA LYS A 158 -26.19 6.82 -4.32
C LYS A 158 -26.89 5.59 -3.72
N ARG A 159 -26.25 4.44 -3.59
CA ARG A 159 -26.77 3.41 -2.70
C ARG A 159 -26.46 3.83 -1.26
N ASN A 160 -27.35 4.66 -0.71
CA ASN A 160 -27.52 4.74 0.75
C ASN A 160 -27.87 3.33 1.23
N ILE A 161 -26.85 2.51 1.48
CA ILE A 161 -27.02 1.31 2.29
C ILE A 161 -27.25 1.85 3.69
N THR A 162 -28.53 2.06 4.03
CA THR A 162 -28.93 2.25 5.42
C THR A 162 -28.57 0.94 6.10
N ILE A 163 -27.40 0.89 6.74
CA ILE A 163 -27.04 -0.24 7.59
C ILE A 163 -28.07 -0.20 8.72
N PRO A 164 -28.96 -1.21 8.85
CA PRO A 164 -29.90 -1.24 9.97
C PRO A 164 -29.06 -1.16 11.25
N LYS A 165 -29.49 -0.31 12.19
CA LYS A 165 -28.84 -0.28 13.49
C LYS A 165 -28.87 -1.70 14.04
N TRP A 166 -27.78 -2.19 14.64
CA TRP A 166 -27.70 -3.55 15.20
C TRP A 166 -28.89 -3.91 16.10
N GLN A 167 -29.54 -2.89 16.71
CA GLN A 167 -30.75 -3.00 17.50
C GLN A 167 -31.97 -3.46 16.65
N ASP A 168 -32.03 -3.05 15.39
CA ASP A 168 -33.12 -3.44 14.47
C ASP A 168 -32.90 -4.86 13.91
N ALA A 169 -31.62 -5.28 13.80
CA ALA A 169 -31.27 -6.64 13.36
C ALA A 169 -31.57 -7.71 14.45
N LEU A 170 -31.44 -7.35 15.73
CA LEU A 170 -31.79 -8.24 16.85
C LEU A 170 -33.29 -8.54 16.93
N SER A 171 -34.15 -7.61 16.55
CA SER A 171 -35.62 -7.83 16.53
C SER A 171 -36.08 -8.79 15.45
N LEU A 172 -35.24 -9.04 14.42
CA LEU A 172 -35.53 -9.97 13.32
C LEU A 172 -35.09 -11.41 13.61
N VAL A 173 -34.25 -11.65 14.63
CA VAL A 173 -33.63 -12.95 14.91
C VAL A 173 -34.19 -13.61 16.17
N LEU A 174 -34.79 -12.87 17.08
CA LEU A 174 -35.38 -13.43 18.30
C LEU A 174 -36.86 -13.83 18.04
N PRO A 175 -37.23 -15.11 18.13
CA PRO A 175 -38.63 -15.48 18.17
C PRO A 175 -39.29 -14.83 19.41
N SER A 176 -40.50 -14.29 19.22
CA SER A 176 -41.27 -13.54 20.21
C SER A 176 -41.68 -14.33 21.47
N SER A 177 -41.03 -15.45 21.76
CA SER A 177 -41.37 -16.39 22.85
C SER A 177 -40.21 -16.65 23.84
N ILE A 178 -39.08 -15.94 23.78
CA ILE A 178 -38.07 -16.06 24.82
C ILE A 178 -38.46 -15.11 25.97
N THR A 179 -38.98 -15.66 27.05
CA THR A 179 -39.26 -14.92 28.27
C THR A 179 -37.97 -14.74 29.09
N ASP A 180 -37.89 -13.61 29.84
CA ASP A 180 -36.72 -13.23 30.67
C ASP A 180 -36.25 -14.31 31.67
N LYS A 181 -36.98 -15.39 31.83
CA LYS A 181 -36.65 -16.50 32.71
C LYS A 181 -35.61 -17.47 32.15
N GLU A 182 -35.41 -17.52 30.84
CA GLU A 182 -34.46 -18.47 30.21
C GLU A 182 -33.04 -17.90 30.09
N LEU A 183 -32.82 -16.64 30.44
CA LEU A 183 -31.50 -15.99 30.37
C LEU A 183 -30.65 -16.15 31.65
N ASP A 184 -31.23 -16.65 32.73
CA ASP A 184 -30.56 -16.72 34.06
C ASP A 184 -29.96 -18.09 34.40
N GLU A 185 -30.18 -19.10 33.55
CA GLU A 185 -29.55 -20.42 33.71
C GLU A 185 -28.26 -20.54 32.88
N ARG A 186 -27.21 -19.85 33.32
CA ARG A 186 -25.87 -20.17 32.82
C ARG A 186 -25.29 -21.34 33.60
N PRO A 187 -24.84 -22.42 32.95
CA PRO A 187 -24.11 -23.47 33.66
C PRO A 187 -22.78 -22.89 34.16
N HIS A 188 -22.54 -23.02 35.45
CA HIS A 188 -21.22 -22.80 36.03
C HIS A 188 -20.23 -23.77 35.42
N ILE A 189 -19.28 -23.25 34.64
CA ILE A 189 -18.12 -24.00 34.18
C ILE A 189 -17.13 -24.05 35.34
N PRO A 190 -16.61 -25.23 35.72
CA PRO A 190 -15.69 -25.40 36.84
C PRO A 190 -14.29 -24.79 36.54
#